data_bc6527fb38b12ad48188efcd539bbc5c
#
_entry.id   bc6527fb38b12ad48188efcd539bbc5c
#
_cell.length_a   1.000
_cell.length_b   1.000
_cell.length_c   1.000
_cell.angle_alpha   90.00
_cell.angle_beta   90.00
_cell.angle_gamma   90.00
#
_symmetry.space_group_name_H-M   'P 1'
#
loop_
_entity.id
_entity.type
_entity.pdbx_description
1 polymer ?
#
loop_
_entity_poly.entity_id
_entity_poly.type
_entity_poly.pdbx_seq_one_letter_code
_entity_poly.pdbx_strand_id
1 'polypeptide(L)'
;MTNKKINENASTYGLLEFTRGSAGFDNVQQWLLTGLIPKESVGVMYGKSASRKSFIAIDISCAIATGSLWHNQKTRKGGVVYVAAEGQMGISKRVKAWEIVTGQQVDQLYILGQAVVISETTAQNNLIQAIQEIEKHNDIKIELIVLDTLARNFSGDENNNDAMGKFIRGCDFVKTSTSASVLAIHHSGKDVSKGGRGHSSLHGAIDCEFQVSHDSKTGLTTLSNTKMKDAEETQDLVFDFQPIELGITSEDGEPITSLALLTPATIKNNKSKTSDDNSPLLKALRDTFDGRCTRAELRTHCYPPREGVAANTINQKFKRALTALIEQNLVSVQQRGATANQNDIITAVEQLELF
;
A
#
# COMPACT_ATOMS: atom_id res chain seq x y z
N MET A 1 5.62 24.73 22.43
CA MET A 1 6.33 24.03 23.54
C MET A 1 5.86 22.59 23.54
N THR A 2 6.57 21.73 22.82
CA THR A 2 6.27 20.30 22.72
C THR A 2 6.71 19.64 24.02
N ASN A 3 5.74 19.14 24.80
CA ASN A 3 5.99 18.26 25.93
C ASN A 3 6.68 16.99 25.43
N LYS A 4 8.02 17.00 25.40
CA LYS A 4 8.79 15.78 25.41
C LYS A 4 8.46 15.13 26.75
N LYS A 5 7.60 14.10 26.78
CA LYS A 5 7.46 13.25 27.96
C LYS A 5 8.87 12.77 28.28
N ILE A 6 9.44 13.30 29.35
CA ILE A 6 10.70 12.81 29.91
C ILE A 6 10.41 11.36 30.24
N ASN A 7 11.11 10.46 29.60
CA ASN A 7 10.98 9.03 29.84
C ASN A 7 11.61 8.82 31.23
N GLU A 8 10.79 8.77 32.30
CA GLU A 8 11.24 8.66 33.68
C GLU A 8 12.12 7.41 33.94
N ASN A 9 12.17 6.51 32.97
CA ASN A 9 12.94 5.28 32.99
C ASN A 9 14.23 5.31 32.14
N ALA A 10 14.58 6.47 31.56
CA ALA A 10 15.81 6.63 30.81
C ALA A 10 16.94 7.14 31.72
N SER A 11 18.12 6.55 31.62
CA SER A 11 19.32 6.98 32.32
C SER A 11 20.43 7.28 31.33
N THR A 12 21.10 8.44 31.50
CA THR A 12 22.22 8.84 30.64
C THR A 12 23.55 8.41 31.26
N TYR A 13 24.33 7.67 30.48
CA TYR A 13 25.70 7.31 30.83
C TYR A 13 26.66 7.82 29.75
N GLY A 14 27.51 8.76 30.10
CA GLY A 14 28.29 9.52 29.13
C GLY A 14 27.38 10.37 28.24
N LEU A 15 27.44 10.16 26.92
CA LEU A 15 26.60 10.83 25.92
C LEU A 15 25.46 9.93 25.41
N LEU A 16 25.27 8.75 26.00
CA LEU A 16 24.30 7.75 25.54
C LEU A 16 23.13 7.64 26.53
N GLU A 17 21.91 7.58 25.99
CA GLU A 17 20.67 7.37 26.72
C GLU A 17 20.31 5.88 26.71
N PHE A 18 20.01 5.33 27.89
CA PHE A 18 19.65 3.92 28.07
C PHE A 18 18.29 3.80 28.71
N THR A 19 17.50 2.86 28.24
CA THR A 19 16.28 2.38 28.90
C THR A 19 16.58 1.09 29.68
N ARG A 20 15.93 0.89 30.84
CA ARG A 20 16.21 -0.26 31.71
C ARG A 20 15.16 -1.35 31.52
N GLY A 21 15.59 -2.55 31.17
CA GLY A 21 14.75 -3.75 31.07
C GLY A 21 13.56 -3.56 30.14
N SER A 22 12.36 -3.75 30.63
CA SER A 22 11.11 -3.59 29.87
C SER A 22 10.54 -2.16 29.88
N ALA A 23 11.30 -1.15 30.30
CA ALA A 23 10.83 0.23 30.28
C ALA A 23 10.45 0.64 28.85
N GLY A 24 9.24 1.21 28.71
CA GLY A 24 8.69 1.56 27.39
C GLY A 24 7.91 0.44 26.69
N PHE A 25 7.68 -0.72 27.32
CA PHE A 25 6.87 -1.82 26.77
C PHE A 25 5.42 -1.39 26.44
N ASP A 26 4.95 -0.34 27.08
CA ASP A 26 3.62 0.26 26.90
C ASP A 26 3.60 1.38 25.83
N ASN A 27 4.73 1.64 25.17
CA ASN A 27 4.78 2.56 24.05
C ASN A 27 4.01 1.96 22.85
N VAL A 28 2.89 2.59 22.51
CA VAL A 28 2.08 2.16 21.37
C VAL A 28 2.72 2.67 20.08
N GLN A 29 2.77 1.80 19.05
CA GLN A 29 3.25 2.19 17.71
C GLN A 29 2.48 3.41 17.21
N GLN A 30 3.21 4.47 16.89
CA GLN A 30 2.65 5.64 16.23
C GLN A 30 2.73 5.47 14.71
N TRP A 31 1.70 5.93 14.03
CA TRP A 31 1.59 5.81 12.58
C TRP A 31 1.57 7.18 11.91
N LEU A 32 2.26 7.29 10.81
CA LEU A 32 2.09 8.36 9.84
C LEU A 32 0.90 8.07 8.92
N LEU A 33 0.81 6.83 8.45
CA LEU A 33 -0.34 6.26 7.76
C LEU A 33 -0.68 4.93 8.46
N THR A 34 -1.84 4.87 9.10
CA THR A 34 -2.23 3.76 9.98
C THR A 34 -2.11 2.41 9.27
N GLY A 35 -1.40 1.48 9.89
CA GLY A 35 -1.18 0.12 9.40
C GLY A 35 -0.17 0.01 8.24
N LEU A 36 0.32 1.13 7.69
CA LEU A 36 1.21 1.11 6.52
C LEU A 36 2.55 1.79 6.80
N ILE A 37 2.56 3.06 7.17
CA ILE A 37 3.82 3.80 7.39
C ILE A 37 3.93 4.15 8.88
N PRO A 38 4.84 3.52 9.62
CA PRO A 38 5.15 3.93 10.98
C PRO A 38 5.70 5.35 11.02
N LYS A 39 5.46 6.06 12.11
CA LYS A 39 6.10 7.36 12.34
C LYS A 39 7.60 7.18 12.58
N GLU A 40 8.41 8.13 12.08
CA GLU A 40 9.86 8.12 12.23
C GLU A 40 10.50 6.81 11.74
N SER A 41 10.04 6.34 10.57
CA SER A 41 10.49 5.10 9.94
C SER A 41 11.23 5.32 8.62
N VAL A 42 11.94 4.32 8.16
CA VAL A 42 12.47 4.23 6.79
C VAL A 42 11.72 3.13 6.06
N GLY A 43 11.01 3.50 5.00
CA GLY A 43 10.26 2.58 4.17
C GLY A 43 10.73 2.57 2.72
N VAL A 44 10.40 1.50 2.01
CA VAL A 44 10.65 1.36 0.58
C VAL A 44 9.39 0.93 -0.15
N MET A 45 9.11 1.58 -1.29
CA MET A 45 8.07 1.17 -2.22
C MET A 45 8.73 0.76 -3.53
N TYR A 46 8.69 -0.53 -3.87
CA TYR A 46 9.36 -1.06 -5.04
C TYR A 46 8.41 -1.70 -6.06
N GLY A 47 8.87 -1.87 -7.29
CA GLY A 47 8.13 -2.53 -8.37
C GLY A 47 8.71 -2.20 -9.74
N LYS A 48 8.21 -2.84 -10.78
CA LYS A 48 8.64 -2.62 -12.16
C LYS A 48 8.50 -1.15 -12.58
N SER A 49 9.26 -0.73 -13.59
CA SER A 49 9.00 0.56 -14.25
C SER A 49 7.54 0.60 -14.72
N ALA A 50 6.93 1.78 -14.68
CA ALA A 50 5.52 2.00 -15.04
C ALA A 50 4.48 1.26 -14.16
N SER A 51 4.85 0.66 -13.01
CA SER A 51 3.90 0.03 -12.09
C SER A 51 3.09 1.02 -11.25
N ARG A 52 3.18 2.33 -11.53
CA ARG A 52 2.43 3.41 -10.85
C ARG A 52 2.87 3.73 -9.41
N LYS A 53 4.08 3.34 -8.99
CA LYS A 53 4.64 3.65 -7.65
C LYS A 53 4.55 5.13 -7.28
N SER A 54 5.07 6.00 -8.16
CA SER A 54 5.05 7.44 -7.91
C SER A 54 3.64 8.03 -7.83
N PHE A 55 2.64 7.43 -8.50
CA PHE A 55 1.24 7.85 -8.34
C PHE A 55 0.71 7.52 -6.95
N ILE A 56 0.99 6.32 -6.44
CA ILE A 56 0.63 5.92 -5.06
C ILE A 56 1.36 6.80 -4.04
N ALA A 57 2.67 7.03 -4.23
CA ALA A 57 3.45 7.86 -3.31
C ALA A 57 2.95 9.32 -3.26
N ILE A 58 2.53 9.89 -4.39
CA ILE A 58 1.93 11.23 -4.45
C ILE A 58 0.56 11.24 -3.76
N ASP A 59 -0.27 10.23 -4.00
CA ASP A 59 -1.59 10.12 -3.38
C ASP A 59 -1.48 10.05 -1.84
N ILE A 60 -0.56 9.23 -1.32
CA ILE A 60 -0.21 9.20 0.12
C ILE A 60 0.29 10.56 0.61
N SER A 61 1.18 11.20 -0.17
CA SER A 61 1.74 12.51 0.18
C SER A 61 0.68 13.60 0.28
N CYS A 62 -0.26 13.64 -0.66
CA CYS A 62 -1.39 14.56 -0.64
C CYS A 62 -2.32 14.30 0.55
N ALA A 63 -2.62 13.03 0.85
CA ALA A 63 -3.44 12.67 2.00
C ALA A 63 -2.79 13.08 3.33
N ILE A 64 -1.49 12.91 3.50
CA ILE A 64 -0.74 13.36 4.68
C ILE A 64 -0.73 14.89 4.76
N ALA A 65 -0.44 15.58 3.65
CA ALA A 65 -0.37 17.05 3.60
C ALA A 65 -1.72 17.72 3.96
N THR A 66 -2.84 17.09 3.61
CA THR A 66 -4.18 17.59 3.93
C THR A 66 -4.74 17.04 5.24
N GLY A 67 -4.24 15.90 5.72
CA GLY A 67 -4.79 15.15 6.85
C GLY A 67 -6.03 14.34 6.49
N SER A 68 -6.25 14.09 5.20
CA SER A 68 -7.36 13.30 4.71
C SER A 68 -7.17 11.82 5.00
N LEU A 69 -8.26 11.06 5.07
CA LEU A 69 -8.17 9.59 5.09
C LEU A 69 -7.56 9.10 3.76
N TRP A 70 -6.64 8.17 3.86
CA TRP A 70 -6.11 7.45 2.71
C TRP A 70 -6.74 6.06 2.65
N HIS A 71 -7.67 5.83 1.72
CA HIS A 71 -8.39 4.55 1.57
C HIS A 71 -8.93 3.99 2.91
N ASN A 72 -9.65 4.82 3.66
CA ASN A 72 -10.19 4.57 5.00
C ASN A 72 -9.12 4.43 6.12
N GLN A 73 -7.84 4.55 5.81
CA GLN A 73 -6.78 4.59 6.81
C GLN A 73 -6.55 6.04 7.28
N LYS A 74 -6.36 6.22 8.58
CA LYS A 74 -6.06 7.54 9.15
C LYS A 74 -4.65 7.96 8.78
N THR A 75 -4.48 9.23 8.41
CA THR A 75 -3.18 9.88 8.22
C THR A 75 -2.89 10.83 9.38
N ARG A 76 -1.63 10.98 9.73
CA ARG A 76 -1.16 12.09 10.56
C ARG A 76 -0.94 13.29 9.63
N LYS A 77 -1.68 14.39 9.86
CA LYS A 77 -1.49 15.62 9.09
C LYS A 77 -0.12 16.23 9.36
N GLY A 78 0.60 16.64 8.32
CA GLY A 78 1.87 17.35 8.38
C GLY A 78 2.41 17.69 7.01
N GLY A 79 3.50 18.46 6.95
CA GLY A 79 4.16 18.79 5.70
C GLY A 79 4.85 17.55 5.08
N VAL A 80 4.96 17.56 3.78
CA VAL A 80 5.66 16.53 3.01
C VAL A 80 6.70 17.16 2.10
N VAL A 81 7.93 16.65 2.10
CA VAL A 81 8.96 16.98 1.12
C VAL A 81 9.07 15.84 0.11
N TYR A 82 8.81 16.14 -1.16
CA TYR A 82 8.86 15.17 -2.25
C TYR A 82 10.06 15.49 -3.16
N VAL A 83 11.11 14.66 -3.10
CA VAL A 83 12.30 14.78 -3.94
C VAL A 83 12.05 14.07 -5.27
N ALA A 84 11.69 14.85 -6.30
CA ALA A 84 11.30 14.40 -7.63
C ALA A 84 12.49 14.46 -8.60
N ALA A 85 13.44 13.55 -8.46
CA ALA A 85 14.69 13.56 -9.23
C ALA A 85 14.55 13.18 -10.71
N GLU A 86 13.39 12.65 -11.14
CA GLU A 86 13.15 12.18 -12.51
C GLU A 86 12.13 13.01 -13.30
N GLY A 87 11.49 14.03 -12.73
CA GLY A 87 10.50 14.79 -13.49
C GLY A 87 9.53 15.64 -12.67
N GLN A 88 9.97 16.80 -12.25
CA GLN A 88 9.16 17.73 -11.45
C GLN A 88 7.82 18.12 -12.10
N MET A 89 7.79 18.39 -13.40
CA MET A 89 6.55 18.80 -14.12
C MET A 89 5.46 17.73 -14.05
N GLY A 90 5.82 16.45 -14.08
CA GLY A 90 4.86 15.35 -13.95
C GLY A 90 4.24 15.27 -12.56
N ILE A 91 5.00 15.61 -11.50
CA ILE A 91 4.52 15.57 -10.11
C ILE A 91 3.40 16.60 -9.89
N SER A 92 3.61 17.86 -10.30
CA SER A 92 2.61 18.93 -10.15
C SER A 92 1.29 18.59 -10.87
N LYS A 93 1.36 17.96 -12.05
CA LYS A 93 0.16 17.50 -12.77
C LYS A 93 -0.59 16.40 -12.00
N ARG A 94 0.13 15.49 -11.35
CA ARG A 94 -0.47 14.42 -10.54
C ARG A 94 -1.10 14.97 -9.26
N VAL A 95 -0.45 15.92 -8.59
CA VAL A 95 -1.04 16.64 -7.45
C VAL A 95 -2.31 17.36 -7.89
N LYS A 96 -2.28 18.05 -9.05
CA LYS A 96 -3.47 18.74 -9.57
C LYS A 96 -4.64 17.78 -9.87
N ALA A 97 -4.37 16.60 -10.42
CA ALA A 97 -5.39 15.58 -10.61
C ALA A 97 -6.01 15.12 -9.28
N TRP A 98 -5.18 14.94 -8.25
CA TRP A 98 -5.65 14.61 -6.91
C TRP A 98 -6.55 15.72 -6.32
N GLU A 99 -6.15 16.99 -6.45
CA GLU A 99 -6.95 18.14 -6.00
C GLU A 99 -8.32 18.20 -6.68
N ILE A 100 -8.36 17.93 -8.01
CA ILE A 100 -9.61 17.92 -8.78
C ILE A 100 -10.56 16.81 -8.26
N VAL A 101 -10.03 15.61 -8.03
CA VAL A 101 -10.83 14.47 -7.59
C VAL A 101 -11.34 14.65 -6.16
N THR A 102 -10.52 15.20 -5.27
CA THR A 102 -10.86 15.32 -3.84
C THR A 102 -11.55 16.65 -3.49
N GLY A 103 -11.43 17.66 -4.36
CA GLY A 103 -11.87 19.03 -4.09
C GLY A 103 -11.05 19.75 -3.02
N GLN A 104 -9.91 19.20 -2.59
CA GLN A 104 -9.04 19.78 -1.57
C GLN A 104 -7.77 20.36 -2.19
N GLN A 105 -7.26 21.45 -1.62
CA GLN A 105 -5.96 22.02 -2.00
C GLN A 105 -4.83 21.43 -1.16
N VAL A 106 -3.65 21.26 -1.79
CA VAL A 106 -2.48 20.62 -1.18
C VAL A 106 -1.39 21.66 -0.98
N ASP A 107 -1.49 22.43 0.11
CA ASP A 107 -0.56 23.54 0.40
C ASP A 107 0.73 23.11 1.09
N GLN A 108 0.75 21.94 1.76
CA GLN A 108 1.88 21.49 2.58
C GLN A 108 2.71 20.39 1.92
N LEU A 109 2.68 20.30 0.59
CA LEU A 109 3.53 19.41 -0.21
C LEU A 109 4.58 20.21 -0.96
N TYR A 110 5.84 20.09 -0.55
CA TYR A 110 7.00 20.79 -1.09
C TYR A 110 7.75 19.89 -2.06
N ILE A 111 7.81 20.27 -3.34
CA ILE A 111 8.40 19.46 -4.41
C ILE A 111 9.80 20.00 -4.74
N LEU A 112 10.82 19.17 -4.52
CA LEU A 112 12.19 19.45 -4.91
C LEU A 112 12.51 18.75 -6.24
N GLY A 113 12.73 19.51 -7.31
CA GLY A 113 12.97 19.01 -8.68
C GLY A 113 14.41 18.61 -8.98
N GLN A 114 15.22 18.31 -7.96
CA GLN A 114 16.61 17.88 -8.11
C GLN A 114 16.92 16.70 -7.21
N ALA A 115 17.93 15.90 -7.60
CA ALA A 115 18.38 14.77 -6.78
C ALA A 115 19.07 15.23 -5.50
N VAL A 116 18.87 14.46 -4.43
CA VAL A 116 19.60 14.56 -3.18
C VAL A 116 20.33 13.26 -2.96
N VAL A 117 21.65 13.24 -3.18
CA VAL A 117 22.47 12.05 -2.98
C VAL A 117 22.59 11.77 -1.47
N ILE A 118 21.59 11.01 -0.94
CA ILE A 118 21.39 10.85 0.50
C ILE A 118 22.55 10.15 1.22
N SER A 119 23.46 9.51 0.49
CA SER A 119 24.69 8.92 1.02
C SER A 119 25.81 9.96 1.30
N GLU A 120 25.61 11.23 0.89
CA GLU A 120 26.61 12.30 1.03
C GLU A 120 26.22 13.27 2.15
N THR A 121 27.12 13.50 3.10
CA THR A 121 26.87 14.34 4.28
C THR A 121 26.46 15.78 3.92
N THR A 122 27.05 16.37 2.88
CA THR A 122 26.69 17.72 2.43
C THR A 122 25.26 17.77 1.92
N ALA A 123 24.83 16.77 1.12
CA ALA A 123 23.47 16.70 0.60
C ALA A 123 22.45 16.46 1.71
N GLN A 124 22.79 15.61 2.70
CA GLN A 124 21.97 15.41 3.91
C GLN A 124 21.76 16.73 4.68
N ASN A 125 22.84 17.44 4.98
CA ASN A 125 22.78 18.69 5.73
C ASN A 125 21.97 19.77 5.00
N ASN A 126 22.15 19.90 3.69
CA ASN A 126 21.37 20.83 2.86
C ASN A 126 19.86 20.50 2.88
N LEU A 127 19.51 19.21 2.80
CA LEU A 127 18.10 18.78 2.89
C LEU A 127 17.53 19.06 4.29
N ILE A 128 18.26 18.75 5.36
CA ILE A 128 17.85 19.00 6.74
C ILE A 128 17.65 20.50 6.97
N GLN A 129 18.59 21.34 6.54
CA GLN A 129 18.46 22.78 6.64
C GLN A 129 17.24 23.30 5.89
N ALA A 130 17.01 22.87 4.65
CA ALA A 130 15.84 23.26 3.88
C ALA A 130 14.53 22.86 4.58
N ILE A 131 14.47 21.66 5.16
CA ILE A 131 13.32 21.21 5.93
C ILE A 131 13.09 22.11 7.15
N GLN A 132 14.12 22.41 7.92
CA GLN A 132 14.02 23.31 9.09
C GLN A 132 13.53 24.72 8.71
N GLU A 133 13.99 25.24 7.58
CA GLU A 133 13.53 26.52 7.05
C GLU A 133 12.06 26.48 6.63
N ILE A 134 11.62 25.42 5.94
CA ILE A 134 10.21 25.21 5.58
C ILE A 134 9.33 25.13 6.84
N GLU A 135 9.73 24.32 7.82
CA GLU A 135 9.01 24.17 9.09
C GLU A 135 8.85 25.50 9.81
N LYS A 136 9.94 26.28 9.88
CA LYS A 136 9.95 27.59 10.56
C LYS A 136 9.10 28.64 9.84
N HIS A 137 9.17 28.70 8.48
CA HIS A 137 8.44 29.71 7.72
C HIS A 137 6.93 29.46 7.69
N ASN A 138 6.51 28.19 7.71
CA ASN A 138 5.12 27.83 7.52
C ASN A 138 4.44 27.36 8.83
N ASP A 139 5.16 27.35 9.95
CA ASP A 139 4.69 26.86 11.26
C ASP A 139 4.10 25.44 11.19
N ILE A 140 4.81 24.56 10.50
CA ILE A 140 4.41 23.16 10.28
C ILE A 140 5.53 22.22 10.70
N LYS A 141 5.19 20.93 10.81
CA LYS A 141 6.16 19.84 10.93
C LYS A 141 6.19 19.03 9.65
N ILE A 142 7.39 18.75 9.11
CA ILE A 142 7.55 17.79 8.03
C ILE A 142 7.48 16.38 8.63
N GLU A 143 6.49 15.60 8.20
CA GLU A 143 6.24 14.25 8.70
C GLU A 143 6.69 13.17 7.69
N LEU A 144 6.82 13.52 6.40
CA LEU A 144 7.25 12.59 5.34
C LEU A 144 8.25 13.22 4.40
N ILE A 145 9.29 12.45 4.05
CA ILE A 145 10.24 12.75 2.98
C ILE A 145 10.14 11.60 1.97
N VAL A 146 9.79 11.90 0.72
CA VAL A 146 9.76 10.92 -0.38
C VAL A 146 10.99 11.11 -1.27
N LEU A 147 11.73 10.03 -1.54
CA LEU A 147 12.87 10.00 -2.45
C LEU A 147 12.47 9.26 -3.74
N ASP A 148 12.10 9.98 -4.80
CA ASP A 148 11.63 9.41 -6.06
C ASP A 148 12.61 9.74 -7.22
N THR A 149 13.48 8.82 -7.60
CA THR A 149 13.64 7.43 -7.17
C THR A 149 14.92 7.23 -6.35
N LEU A 150 15.03 6.07 -5.66
CA LEU A 150 16.25 5.67 -4.95
C LEU A 150 17.48 5.80 -5.88
N ALA A 151 17.39 5.26 -7.10
CA ALA A 151 18.49 5.27 -8.08
C ALA A 151 19.07 6.66 -8.35
N ARG A 152 18.25 7.71 -8.36
CA ARG A 152 18.67 9.10 -8.58
C ARG A 152 19.23 9.77 -7.33
N ASN A 153 18.81 9.31 -6.18
CA ASN A 153 19.22 9.83 -4.87
C ASN A 153 20.33 8.96 -4.24
N PHE A 154 20.96 8.09 -5.04
CA PHE A 154 21.95 7.10 -4.65
C PHE A 154 23.26 7.34 -5.41
N SER A 155 24.39 7.06 -4.75
CA SER A 155 25.73 7.11 -5.35
C SER A 155 26.37 5.73 -5.28
N GLY A 156 26.77 5.19 -6.43
CA GLY A 156 27.43 3.91 -6.58
C GLY A 156 26.60 2.82 -7.24
N ASP A 157 27.01 1.57 -7.06
CA ASP A 157 26.26 0.40 -7.55
C ASP A 157 25.24 -0.05 -6.50
N GLU A 158 23.96 -0.11 -6.89
CA GLU A 158 22.85 -0.56 -6.04
C GLU A 158 23.02 -2.01 -5.53
N ASN A 159 23.82 -2.82 -6.22
CA ASN A 159 24.14 -4.19 -5.79
C ASN A 159 25.34 -4.25 -4.82
N ASN A 160 26.00 -3.13 -4.58
CA ASN A 160 27.11 -3.06 -3.64
C ASN A 160 26.57 -2.82 -2.22
N ASN A 161 26.84 -3.75 -1.30
CA ASN A 161 26.37 -3.69 0.08
C ASN A 161 26.90 -2.45 0.84
N ASP A 162 28.13 -2.00 0.58
CA ASP A 162 28.71 -0.84 1.26
C ASP A 162 28.04 0.45 0.80
N ALA A 163 27.78 0.58 -0.50
CA ALA A 163 27.07 1.71 -1.07
C ALA A 163 25.61 1.75 -0.55
N MET A 164 24.91 0.61 -0.55
CA MET A 164 23.57 0.51 0.03
C MET A 164 23.56 0.82 1.53
N GLY A 165 24.56 0.35 2.27
CA GLY A 165 24.74 0.68 3.68
C GLY A 165 24.92 2.19 3.93
N LYS A 166 25.60 2.92 3.04
CA LYS A 166 25.72 4.39 3.12
C LYS A 166 24.36 5.08 2.89
N PHE A 167 23.59 4.61 1.91
CA PHE A 167 22.24 5.11 1.64
C PHE A 167 21.33 4.94 2.86
N ILE A 168 21.29 3.73 3.43
CA ILE A 168 20.48 3.42 4.61
C ILE A 168 20.86 4.34 5.79
N ARG A 169 22.15 4.44 6.09
CA ARG A 169 22.65 5.36 7.15
C ARG A 169 22.27 6.82 6.88
N GLY A 170 22.28 7.23 5.60
CA GLY A 170 21.85 8.57 5.22
C GLY A 170 20.36 8.81 5.46
N CYS A 171 19.52 7.84 5.12
CA CYS A 171 18.09 7.89 5.44
C CYS A 171 17.85 7.94 6.96
N ASP A 172 18.56 7.10 7.74
CA ASP A 172 18.48 7.11 9.21
C ASP A 172 18.92 8.45 9.82
N PHE A 173 19.98 9.04 9.29
CA PHE A 173 20.48 10.33 9.77
C PHE A 173 19.47 11.44 9.50
N VAL A 174 18.91 11.52 8.29
CA VAL A 174 17.87 12.51 7.95
C VAL A 174 16.62 12.28 8.78
N LYS A 175 16.15 11.03 8.89
CA LYS A 175 15.02 10.66 9.76
C LYS A 175 15.21 11.13 11.19
N THR A 176 16.36 10.82 11.80
CA THR A 176 16.66 11.19 13.19
C THR A 176 16.78 12.69 13.38
N SER A 177 17.39 13.41 12.42
CA SER A 177 17.57 14.86 12.49
C SER A 177 16.30 15.66 12.29
N THR A 178 15.31 15.11 11.56
CA THR A 178 14.06 15.80 11.22
C THR A 178 12.84 15.23 11.95
N SER A 179 12.93 14.02 12.50
CA SER A 179 11.81 13.21 13.02
C SER A 179 10.74 12.90 11.95
N ALA A 180 11.07 13.06 10.66
CA ALA A 180 10.21 12.71 9.54
C ALA A 180 10.45 11.25 9.12
N SER A 181 9.42 10.56 8.66
CA SER A 181 9.58 9.27 7.98
C SER A 181 10.18 9.47 6.59
N VAL A 182 11.00 8.53 6.13
CA VAL A 182 11.60 8.53 4.79
C VAL A 182 11.01 7.37 3.98
N LEU A 183 10.42 7.66 2.81
CA LEU A 183 9.91 6.66 1.88
C LEU A 183 10.70 6.73 0.56
N ALA A 184 11.48 5.69 0.25
CA ALA A 184 12.22 5.62 -1.00
C ALA A 184 11.45 4.81 -2.05
N ILE A 185 11.35 5.37 -3.27
CA ILE A 185 10.74 4.69 -4.41
C ILE A 185 11.85 3.99 -5.19
N HIS A 186 11.71 2.67 -5.35
CA HIS A 186 12.76 1.83 -5.94
C HIS A 186 12.25 1.01 -7.11
N HIS A 187 13.09 0.82 -8.13
CA HIS A 187 12.77 -0.07 -9.24
C HIS A 187 13.19 -1.52 -8.91
N SER A 188 12.27 -2.47 -9.08
CA SER A 188 12.63 -3.88 -9.02
C SER A 188 13.55 -4.27 -10.18
N GLY A 189 14.40 -5.28 -9.98
CA GLY A 189 15.10 -5.95 -11.05
C GLY A 189 14.15 -6.62 -12.07
N LYS A 190 14.71 -7.27 -13.11
CA LYS A 190 13.91 -8.03 -14.10
C LYS A 190 13.10 -9.15 -13.46
N ASP A 191 13.60 -9.74 -12.39
CA ASP A 191 12.94 -10.80 -11.63
C ASP A 191 12.38 -10.22 -10.33
N VAL A 192 11.07 -9.97 -10.33
CA VAL A 192 10.33 -9.36 -9.19
C VAL A 192 10.30 -10.29 -7.97
N SER A 193 10.43 -11.61 -8.17
CA SER A 193 10.45 -12.58 -7.07
C SER A 193 11.66 -12.44 -6.17
N LYS A 194 12.72 -11.75 -6.65
CA LYS A 194 13.94 -11.46 -5.92
C LYS A 194 13.91 -10.10 -5.20
N GLY A 195 12.78 -9.39 -5.21
CA GLY A 195 12.65 -8.07 -4.61
C GLY A 195 13.32 -6.94 -5.41
N GLY A 196 13.58 -5.80 -4.74
CA GLY A 196 14.35 -4.68 -5.32
C GLY A 196 15.82 -5.04 -5.57
N ARG A 197 16.53 -4.27 -6.41
CA ARG A 197 17.99 -4.40 -6.57
C ARG A 197 18.66 -4.13 -5.23
N GLY A 198 19.72 -4.88 -4.88
CA GLY A 198 20.37 -4.77 -3.56
C GLY A 198 19.48 -5.22 -2.38
N HIS A 199 18.44 -6.01 -2.65
CA HIS A 199 17.32 -6.32 -1.78
C HIS A 199 17.68 -6.82 -0.38
N SER A 200 18.66 -7.70 -0.23
CA SER A 200 18.90 -8.35 1.07
C SER A 200 19.36 -7.38 2.16
N SER A 201 20.28 -6.46 1.86
CA SER A 201 20.76 -5.47 2.83
C SER A 201 19.73 -4.36 3.08
N LEU A 202 19.05 -3.89 2.01
CA LEU A 202 18.01 -2.89 2.13
C LEU A 202 16.79 -3.44 2.88
N HIS A 203 16.30 -4.62 2.48
CA HIS A 203 15.17 -5.29 3.14
C HIS A 203 15.44 -5.55 4.62
N GLY A 204 16.67 -5.94 5.00
CA GLY A 204 17.04 -6.16 6.40
C GLY A 204 16.96 -4.91 7.27
N ALA A 205 17.23 -3.73 6.71
CA ALA A 205 17.42 -2.49 7.44
C ALA A 205 16.17 -1.59 7.56
N ILE A 206 15.21 -1.69 6.62
CA ILE A 206 14.02 -0.83 6.60
C ILE A 206 12.93 -1.31 7.55
N ASP A 207 12.05 -0.40 7.94
CA ASP A 207 10.96 -0.65 8.88
C ASP A 207 9.69 -1.17 8.18
N CYS A 208 9.41 -0.70 6.96
CA CYS A 208 8.29 -1.18 6.14
C CYS A 208 8.66 -1.27 4.66
N GLU A 209 8.06 -2.22 3.96
CA GLU A 209 8.32 -2.43 2.54
C GLU A 209 7.01 -2.74 1.79
N PHE A 210 6.88 -2.14 0.61
CA PHE A 210 5.70 -2.28 -0.23
C PHE A 210 6.08 -2.67 -1.65
N GLN A 211 5.43 -3.68 -2.19
CA GLN A 211 5.50 -4.03 -3.59
C GLN A 211 4.33 -3.40 -4.35
N VAL A 212 4.63 -2.72 -5.46
CA VAL A 212 3.61 -2.21 -6.38
C VAL A 212 3.66 -3.00 -7.68
N SER A 213 2.54 -3.61 -8.03
CA SER A 213 2.34 -4.30 -9.30
C SER A 213 1.18 -3.68 -10.07
N HIS A 214 1.30 -3.64 -11.39
CA HIS A 214 0.24 -3.19 -12.30
C HIS A 214 -0.04 -4.27 -13.33
N ASP A 215 -1.30 -4.68 -13.42
CA ASP A 215 -1.78 -5.61 -14.43
C ASP A 215 -2.38 -4.81 -15.61
N SER A 216 -1.68 -4.82 -16.75
CA SER A 216 -2.13 -4.12 -17.96
C SER A 216 -3.40 -4.70 -18.58
N LYS A 217 -3.79 -5.94 -18.24
CA LYS A 217 -5.02 -6.58 -18.77
C LYS A 217 -6.26 -6.08 -18.02
N THR A 218 -6.15 -5.96 -16.70
CA THR A 218 -7.26 -5.49 -15.86
C THR A 218 -7.23 -3.98 -15.61
N GLY A 219 -6.08 -3.32 -15.85
CA GLY A 219 -5.84 -1.91 -15.51
C GLY A 219 -5.61 -1.69 -14.02
N LEU A 220 -5.71 -2.72 -13.17
CA LEU A 220 -5.61 -2.60 -11.73
C LEU A 220 -4.16 -2.52 -11.25
N THR A 221 -3.97 -1.81 -10.16
CA THR A 221 -2.68 -1.70 -9.48
C THR A 221 -2.82 -2.21 -8.06
N THR A 222 -1.90 -3.09 -7.65
CA THR A 222 -1.91 -3.67 -6.30
C THR A 222 -0.71 -3.15 -5.51
N LEU A 223 -0.96 -2.72 -4.28
CA LEU A 223 0.04 -2.42 -3.26
C LEU A 223 0.00 -3.55 -2.23
N SER A 224 1.08 -4.33 -2.15
CA SER A 224 1.25 -5.41 -1.18
C SER A 224 2.26 -4.99 -0.12
N ASN A 225 1.92 -5.15 1.15
CA ASN A 225 2.87 -4.96 2.25
C ASN A 225 3.73 -6.24 2.35
N THR A 226 5.02 -6.14 2.03
CA THR A 226 5.96 -7.28 2.00
C THR A 226 6.86 -7.33 3.23
N LYS A 227 6.82 -6.30 4.07
CA LYS A 227 7.51 -6.25 5.37
C LYS A 227 6.88 -5.17 6.25
N MET A 228 6.67 -5.53 7.52
CA MET A 228 6.38 -4.62 8.62
C MET A 228 7.15 -5.08 9.85
N LYS A 229 8.05 -4.23 10.41
CA LYS A 229 9.00 -4.66 11.45
C LYS A 229 8.34 -4.92 12.80
N ASP A 230 7.49 -4.00 13.25
CA ASP A 230 6.94 -4.01 14.61
C ASP A 230 5.39 -4.11 14.63
N ALA A 231 4.78 -4.59 13.53
CA ALA A 231 3.35 -4.81 13.40
C ALA A 231 3.06 -5.92 12.37
N GLU A 232 1.80 -6.32 12.26
CA GLU A 232 1.35 -7.27 11.24
C GLU A 232 1.36 -6.63 9.84
N GLU A 233 1.67 -7.43 8.83
CA GLU A 233 1.53 -7.03 7.42
C GLU A 233 0.05 -6.86 7.08
N THR A 234 -0.27 -5.79 6.37
CA THR A 234 -1.65 -5.53 5.93
C THR A 234 -2.02 -6.37 4.71
N GLN A 235 -3.32 -6.54 4.49
CA GLN A 235 -3.83 -7.14 3.26
C GLN A 235 -3.49 -6.26 2.05
N ASP A 236 -3.43 -6.88 0.87
CA ASP A 236 -3.23 -6.20 -0.40
C ASP A 236 -4.29 -5.14 -0.64
N LEU A 237 -3.85 -3.95 -1.05
CA LEU A 237 -4.73 -2.87 -1.49
C LEU A 237 -4.74 -2.81 -3.01
N VAL A 238 -5.92 -2.83 -3.59
CA VAL A 238 -6.10 -2.81 -5.05
C VAL A 238 -6.71 -1.48 -5.48
N PHE A 239 -6.13 -0.87 -6.49
CA PHE A 239 -6.47 0.46 -6.96
C PHE A 239 -6.83 0.47 -8.44
N ASP A 240 -7.83 1.28 -8.79
CA ASP A 240 -8.12 1.70 -10.15
C ASP A 240 -7.74 3.17 -10.34
N PHE A 241 -6.93 3.44 -11.36
CA PHE A 241 -6.49 4.78 -11.71
C PHE A 241 -7.27 5.28 -12.91
N GLN A 242 -7.88 6.45 -12.76
CA GLN A 242 -8.65 7.08 -13.83
C GLN A 242 -7.94 8.31 -14.40
N PRO A 243 -8.03 8.55 -15.72
CA PRO A 243 -7.54 9.77 -16.32
C PRO A 243 -8.43 10.96 -15.93
N ILE A 244 -7.80 12.02 -15.44
CA ILE A 244 -8.46 13.27 -15.01
C ILE A 244 -7.97 14.39 -15.90
N GLU A 245 -8.88 15.13 -16.51
CA GLU A 245 -8.57 16.33 -17.27
C GLU A 245 -8.15 17.46 -16.32
N LEU A 246 -7.04 18.13 -16.64
CA LEU A 246 -6.45 19.16 -15.77
C LEU A 246 -6.95 20.58 -16.07
N GLY A 247 -7.83 20.74 -17.03
CA GLY A 247 -8.36 22.04 -17.48
C GLY A 247 -7.34 22.90 -18.25
N ILE A 248 -6.28 22.28 -18.76
CA ILE A 248 -5.25 22.90 -19.62
C ILE A 248 -5.06 22.08 -20.90
N THR A 249 -4.56 22.71 -21.94
CA THR A 249 -4.29 22.06 -23.25
C THR A 249 -2.82 22.03 -23.56
N SER A 250 -2.41 21.08 -24.42
CA SER A 250 -1.07 21.02 -25.02
C SER A 250 -0.90 22.11 -26.06
N GLU A 251 0.31 22.24 -26.62
CA GLU A 251 0.60 23.15 -27.74
C GLU A 251 -0.26 22.83 -28.97
N ASP A 252 -0.66 21.57 -29.13
CA ASP A 252 -1.52 21.12 -30.25
C ASP A 252 -3.01 21.27 -29.96
N GLY A 253 -3.38 21.85 -28.81
CA GLY A 253 -4.78 22.07 -28.39
C GLY A 253 -5.46 20.84 -27.75
N GLU A 254 -4.76 19.72 -27.55
CA GLU A 254 -5.31 18.52 -26.93
C GLU A 254 -5.40 18.67 -25.40
N PRO A 255 -6.48 18.18 -24.75
CA PRO A 255 -6.61 18.21 -23.29
C PRO A 255 -5.47 17.46 -22.60
N ILE A 256 -4.82 18.10 -21.64
CA ILE A 256 -3.82 17.43 -20.80
C ILE A 256 -4.51 16.70 -19.66
N THR A 257 -4.20 15.42 -19.51
CA THR A 257 -4.71 14.56 -18.46
C THR A 257 -3.60 14.07 -17.54
N SER A 258 -3.98 13.65 -16.33
CA SER A 258 -3.14 12.88 -15.42
C SER A 258 -3.96 11.78 -14.75
N LEU A 259 -3.30 10.77 -14.20
CA LEU A 259 -4.00 9.71 -13.47
C LEU A 259 -4.18 10.11 -12.00
N ALA A 260 -5.36 9.83 -11.45
CA ALA A 260 -5.61 9.87 -10.02
C ALA A 260 -6.28 8.57 -9.54
N LEU A 261 -6.06 8.25 -8.27
CA LEU A 261 -6.78 7.17 -7.59
C LEU A 261 -8.21 7.62 -7.31
N LEU A 262 -9.17 6.79 -7.68
CA LEU A 262 -10.52 6.93 -7.17
C LEU A 262 -10.63 6.18 -5.85
N THR A 263 -11.33 6.75 -4.88
CA THR A 263 -11.57 6.13 -3.56
C THR A 263 -12.22 4.75 -3.75
N PRO A 264 -11.86 3.73 -2.93
CA PRO A 264 -12.37 2.35 -3.08
C PRO A 264 -13.89 2.21 -3.01
N ALA A 265 -14.61 3.20 -2.52
CA ALA A 265 -16.08 3.24 -2.58
C ALA A 265 -16.64 3.04 -4.00
N THR A 266 -15.80 3.08 -5.03
CA THR A 266 -16.16 2.86 -6.43
C THR A 266 -15.51 1.60 -7.03
N ILE A 267 -14.74 0.82 -6.27
CA ILE A 267 -14.46 -0.55 -6.67
C ILE A 267 -15.75 -1.36 -6.41
N LYS A 268 -16.79 -1.08 -7.18
CA LYS A 268 -17.71 -2.14 -7.58
C LYS A 268 -16.79 -3.20 -8.12
N ASN A 269 -16.72 -4.35 -7.44
CA ASN A 269 -16.05 -5.54 -7.88
C ASN A 269 -16.27 -5.74 -9.39
N ASN A 270 -15.47 -5.10 -10.24
CA ASN A 270 -15.29 -5.48 -11.61
C ASN A 270 -14.21 -6.59 -11.69
N LYS A 271 -14.14 -7.46 -10.65
CA LYS A 271 -13.87 -8.85 -10.90
C LYS A 271 -15.00 -9.27 -11.81
N SER A 272 -14.68 -9.43 -13.10
CA SER A 272 -15.51 -9.99 -14.16
C SER A 272 -16.98 -10.07 -13.74
N LYS A 273 -17.90 -9.47 -14.50
CA LYS A 273 -19.29 -9.91 -14.55
C LYS A 273 -19.39 -11.39 -14.98
N THR A 274 -18.88 -12.28 -14.15
CA THR A 274 -19.57 -13.44 -13.72
C THR A 274 -20.22 -12.99 -12.43
N SER A 275 -21.42 -12.45 -12.55
CA SER A 275 -22.28 -12.10 -11.46
C SER A 275 -22.33 -13.28 -10.51
N ASP A 276 -21.71 -13.15 -9.33
CA ASP A 276 -21.72 -14.25 -8.35
C ASP A 276 -23.14 -14.55 -7.85
N ASP A 277 -24.07 -13.57 -7.98
CA ASP A 277 -25.52 -13.82 -7.89
C ASP A 277 -26.07 -14.76 -8.98
N ASN A 278 -25.33 -15.00 -10.07
CA ASN A 278 -25.65 -15.98 -11.12
C ASN A 278 -24.87 -17.29 -10.98
N SER A 279 -24.15 -17.51 -9.86
CA SER A 279 -23.56 -18.83 -9.62
C SER A 279 -24.68 -19.87 -9.55
N PRO A 280 -24.71 -20.88 -10.41
CA PRO A 280 -25.74 -21.93 -10.37
C PRO A 280 -25.86 -22.59 -8.99
N LEU A 281 -24.75 -22.66 -8.24
CA LEU A 281 -24.71 -23.20 -6.88
C LEU A 281 -25.42 -22.27 -5.88
N LEU A 282 -25.13 -20.97 -5.90
CA LEU A 282 -25.72 -20.02 -4.97
C LEU A 282 -27.21 -19.82 -5.25
N LYS A 283 -27.57 -19.75 -6.52
CA LYS A 283 -28.96 -19.70 -6.97
C LYS A 283 -29.75 -20.95 -6.55
N ALA A 284 -29.23 -22.14 -6.81
CA ALA A 284 -29.87 -23.36 -6.38
C ALA A 284 -30.00 -23.45 -4.86
N LEU A 285 -28.97 -23.03 -4.11
CA LEU A 285 -28.97 -23.04 -2.66
C LEU A 285 -30.07 -22.12 -2.09
N ARG A 286 -30.28 -20.92 -2.67
CA ARG A 286 -31.31 -19.97 -2.24
C ARG A 286 -32.71 -20.37 -2.74
N ASP A 287 -32.84 -20.65 -4.03
CA ASP A 287 -34.17 -20.79 -4.66
C ASP A 287 -34.76 -22.21 -4.50
N THR A 288 -33.91 -23.24 -4.40
CA THR A 288 -34.35 -24.64 -4.36
C THR A 288 -34.22 -25.26 -2.97
N PHE A 289 -33.18 -24.85 -2.19
CA PHE A 289 -32.87 -25.48 -0.90
C PHE A 289 -33.10 -24.54 0.30
N ASP A 290 -33.81 -23.45 0.11
CA ASP A 290 -34.12 -22.48 1.18
C ASP A 290 -32.88 -22.06 2.00
N GLY A 291 -31.79 -21.80 1.28
CA GLY A 291 -30.52 -21.34 1.85
C GLY A 291 -29.66 -22.42 2.51
N ARG A 292 -30.09 -23.69 2.60
CA ARG A 292 -29.36 -24.73 3.31
C ARG A 292 -29.59 -26.14 2.74
N CYS A 293 -28.50 -26.87 2.48
CA CYS A 293 -28.59 -28.28 2.07
C CYS A 293 -27.28 -29.03 2.36
N THR A 294 -27.27 -30.34 2.09
CA THR A 294 -26.03 -31.12 2.13
C THR A 294 -25.18 -30.88 0.87
N ARG A 295 -23.89 -31.14 0.98
CA ARG A 295 -22.95 -31.09 -0.14
C ARG A 295 -23.37 -32.04 -1.25
N ALA A 296 -23.92 -33.22 -0.92
CA ALA A 296 -24.39 -34.19 -1.90
C ALA A 296 -25.61 -33.70 -2.70
N GLU A 297 -26.59 -33.11 -2.02
CA GLU A 297 -27.81 -32.56 -2.64
C GLU A 297 -27.46 -31.42 -3.60
N LEU A 298 -26.67 -30.44 -3.16
CA LEU A 298 -26.25 -29.33 -4.00
C LEU A 298 -25.44 -29.78 -5.22
N ARG A 299 -24.53 -30.74 -5.02
CA ARG A 299 -23.75 -31.32 -6.12
C ARG A 299 -24.63 -32.01 -7.13
N THR A 300 -25.57 -32.85 -6.69
CA THR A 300 -26.44 -33.66 -7.57
C THR A 300 -27.37 -32.75 -8.37
N HIS A 301 -27.87 -31.69 -7.74
CA HIS A 301 -28.74 -30.73 -8.41
C HIS A 301 -28.01 -29.89 -9.46
N CYS A 302 -26.87 -29.29 -9.10
CA CYS A 302 -26.18 -28.35 -10.00
C CYS A 302 -25.23 -29.04 -10.99
N TYR A 303 -24.71 -30.21 -10.64
CA TYR A 303 -23.74 -30.99 -11.42
C TYR A 303 -24.17 -32.47 -11.53
N PRO A 304 -25.31 -32.77 -12.18
CA PRO A 304 -25.75 -34.13 -12.36
C PRO A 304 -24.79 -34.92 -13.25
N PRO A 305 -24.76 -36.27 -13.11
CA PRO A 305 -24.02 -37.12 -14.01
C PRO A 305 -24.41 -36.86 -15.47
N ARG A 306 -23.43 -36.83 -16.37
CA ARG A 306 -23.63 -36.62 -17.81
C ARG A 306 -22.97 -37.74 -18.57
N GLU A 307 -23.67 -38.27 -19.57
CA GLU A 307 -23.14 -39.31 -20.44
C GLU A 307 -21.87 -38.81 -21.17
N GLY A 308 -20.81 -39.60 -21.19
CA GLY A 308 -19.52 -39.25 -21.80
C GLY A 308 -18.61 -38.34 -20.93
N VAL A 309 -19.02 -37.94 -19.73
CA VAL A 309 -18.18 -37.10 -18.84
C VAL A 309 -17.76 -37.90 -17.60
N ALA A 310 -16.46 -38.01 -17.38
CA ALA A 310 -15.93 -38.71 -16.21
C ALA A 310 -16.41 -38.05 -14.89
N ALA A 311 -16.88 -38.88 -13.96
CA ALA A 311 -17.38 -38.43 -12.65
C ALA A 311 -16.38 -37.55 -11.89
N ASN A 312 -15.07 -37.79 -12.03
CA ASN A 312 -14.02 -36.99 -11.42
C ASN A 312 -13.97 -35.53 -11.96
N THR A 313 -14.24 -35.34 -13.25
CA THR A 313 -14.30 -34.01 -13.88
C THR A 313 -15.47 -33.20 -13.32
N ILE A 314 -16.62 -33.82 -13.12
CA ILE A 314 -17.83 -33.23 -12.54
C ILE A 314 -17.54 -32.82 -11.08
N ASN A 315 -16.94 -33.73 -10.31
CA ASN A 315 -16.57 -33.45 -8.91
C ASN A 315 -15.56 -32.31 -8.77
N GLN A 316 -14.56 -32.23 -9.65
CA GLN A 316 -13.60 -31.13 -9.64
C GLN A 316 -14.24 -29.76 -9.98
N LYS A 317 -15.16 -29.73 -10.96
CA LYS A 317 -15.91 -28.52 -11.30
C LYS A 317 -16.75 -28.02 -10.11
N PHE A 318 -17.49 -28.92 -9.48
CA PHE A 318 -18.26 -28.61 -8.28
C PHE A 318 -17.37 -28.10 -7.14
N LYS A 319 -16.27 -28.80 -6.85
CA LYS A 319 -15.32 -28.41 -5.80
C LYS A 319 -14.77 -26.99 -6.03
N ARG A 320 -14.34 -26.66 -7.25
CA ARG A 320 -13.84 -25.33 -7.61
C ARG A 320 -14.90 -24.24 -7.43
N ALA A 321 -16.13 -24.50 -7.90
CA ALA A 321 -17.22 -23.56 -7.79
C ALA A 321 -17.62 -23.31 -6.31
N LEU A 322 -17.67 -24.37 -5.49
CA LEU A 322 -17.96 -24.25 -4.07
C LEU A 322 -16.85 -23.51 -3.31
N THR A 323 -15.58 -23.81 -3.60
CA THR A 323 -14.44 -23.14 -2.98
C THR A 323 -14.47 -21.63 -3.27
N ALA A 324 -14.77 -21.24 -4.51
CA ALA A 324 -14.90 -19.83 -4.88
C ALA A 324 -15.99 -19.10 -4.08
N LEU A 325 -17.14 -19.73 -3.83
CA LEU A 325 -18.21 -19.15 -3.02
C LEU A 325 -17.84 -19.04 -1.52
N ILE A 326 -17.05 -19.97 -1.01
CA ILE A 326 -16.54 -19.95 0.38
C ILE A 326 -15.52 -18.81 0.53
N GLU A 327 -14.58 -18.66 -0.39
CA GLU A 327 -13.58 -17.60 -0.41
C GLU A 327 -14.20 -16.19 -0.51
N GLN A 328 -15.39 -16.10 -1.10
CA GLN A 328 -16.17 -14.86 -1.20
C GLN A 328 -17.10 -14.62 -0.01
N ASN A 329 -17.10 -15.48 1.00
CA ASN A 329 -18.02 -15.43 2.15
C ASN A 329 -19.53 -15.44 1.78
N LEU A 330 -19.87 -16.00 0.60
CA LEU A 330 -21.26 -16.14 0.16
C LEU A 330 -21.91 -17.43 0.68
N VAL A 331 -21.08 -18.39 1.07
CA VAL A 331 -21.49 -19.71 1.56
C VAL A 331 -20.61 -20.13 2.73
N SER A 332 -21.21 -20.66 3.79
CA SER A 332 -20.53 -21.33 4.89
C SER A 332 -20.69 -22.86 4.80
N VAL A 333 -19.67 -23.60 5.25
CA VAL A 333 -19.69 -25.07 5.26
C VAL A 333 -19.44 -25.57 6.68
N GLN A 334 -20.44 -26.28 7.22
CA GLN A 334 -20.32 -26.99 8.47
C GLN A 334 -19.91 -28.45 8.19
N GLN A 335 -18.65 -28.79 8.47
CA GLN A 335 -18.15 -30.16 8.32
C GLN A 335 -18.78 -31.10 9.36
N ARG A 336 -19.18 -32.29 8.92
CA ARG A 336 -19.72 -33.38 9.76
C ARG A 336 -18.74 -34.53 9.94
N GLY A 337 -17.44 -34.28 9.76
CA GLY A 337 -16.36 -35.27 9.92
C GLY A 337 -14.99 -34.62 9.94
N ALA A 338 -13.94 -35.43 10.11
CA ALA A 338 -12.55 -34.93 10.11
C ALA A 338 -12.06 -34.42 8.76
N THR A 339 -12.74 -34.78 7.67
CA THR A 339 -12.46 -34.32 6.31
C THR A 339 -13.75 -33.96 5.60
N ALA A 340 -13.64 -33.10 4.57
CA ALA A 340 -14.78 -32.71 3.75
C ALA A 340 -15.47 -33.92 3.12
N ASN A 341 -16.78 -34.06 3.38
CA ASN A 341 -17.57 -35.22 2.93
C ASN A 341 -18.94 -34.78 2.37
N GLN A 342 -19.67 -35.75 1.82
CA GLN A 342 -20.97 -35.49 1.17
C GLN A 342 -22.09 -35.07 2.12
N ASN A 343 -21.94 -35.30 3.43
CA ASN A 343 -22.92 -34.93 4.45
C ASN A 343 -22.65 -33.56 5.08
N ASP A 344 -21.59 -32.84 4.65
CA ASP A 344 -21.32 -31.49 5.11
C ASP A 344 -22.51 -30.59 4.75
N ILE A 345 -22.90 -29.73 5.68
CA ILE A 345 -23.98 -28.77 5.50
C ILE A 345 -23.42 -27.49 4.86
N ILE A 346 -24.01 -27.10 3.75
CA ILE A 346 -23.73 -25.86 3.05
C ILE A 346 -24.87 -24.88 3.34
N THR A 347 -24.55 -23.67 3.77
CA THR A 347 -25.52 -22.63 4.11
C THR A 347 -25.16 -21.35 3.37
N ALA A 348 -26.15 -20.71 2.73
CA ALA A 348 -25.98 -19.38 2.16
C ALA A 348 -25.79 -18.35 3.28
N VAL A 349 -24.85 -17.44 3.11
CA VAL A 349 -24.65 -16.32 4.04
C VAL A 349 -25.56 -15.17 3.57
N GLU A 350 -26.47 -14.72 4.44
CA GLU A 350 -27.26 -13.52 4.20
C GLU A 350 -26.33 -12.32 4.37
N GLN A 351 -26.19 -11.52 3.32
CA GLN A 351 -25.56 -10.20 3.45
C GLN A 351 -26.57 -9.29 4.16
N LEU A 352 -26.29 -8.96 5.42
CA LEU A 352 -26.97 -7.88 6.11
C LEU A 352 -26.72 -6.58 5.33
N GLU A 353 -27.73 -6.06 4.65
CA GLU A 353 -27.72 -4.68 4.16
C GLU A 353 -27.62 -3.77 5.39
N LEU A 354 -26.45 -3.23 5.62
CA LEU A 354 -26.26 -2.11 6.54
C LEU A 354 -26.83 -0.86 5.88
N PHE A 355 -28.03 -0.46 6.34
CA PHE A 355 -28.63 0.83 6.09
C PHE A 355 -27.80 1.98 6.68
#